data_1756b3204e68b20c888592b1d2946616
#
_entry.id   1756b3204e68b20c888592b1d2946616
#
_cell.length_a   1.000
_cell.length_b   1.000
_cell.length_c   1.000
_cell.angle_alpha   90.00
_cell.angle_beta   90.00
_cell.angle_gamma   90.00
#
_symmetry.space_group_name_H-M   'P 1'
#
loop_
_entity.id
_entity.type
_entity.pdbx_description
1 polymer ?
#
loop_
_entity_poly.entity_id
_entity_poly.type
_entity_poly.pdbx_seq_one_letter_code
_entity_poly.pdbx_strand_id
1 'polypeptide(L)'
;MLNSEDYLNIFHEIKNSITLISSSLQLVEKKHPEVSDFAYWAETMSEITSLRNMVTELSSARLCNHLNLRHVDLYDYMEDIHDSISAFAALDFHCNIITEENLPEIDIDPQLLKQALINLLKNAYEAMDKSGTVIIRVSSENDVVLIAVTDYGG
;
A
#
# COMPACT_ATOMS: atom_id res chain seq x y z
N MET A 1 -6.57 -23.02 -21.56
CA MET A 1 -6.98 -22.12 -20.48
C MET A 1 -5.73 -21.71 -19.76
N LEU A 2 -5.49 -20.39 -19.57
CA LEU A 2 -4.37 -19.91 -18.77
C LEU A 2 -4.55 -20.37 -17.32
N ASN A 3 -3.48 -20.86 -16.69
CA ASN A 3 -3.50 -21.25 -15.28
C ASN A 3 -3.31 -20.04 -14.36
N SER A 4 -3.43 -20.19 -13.04
CA SER A 4 -3.28 -19.09 -12.09
C SER A 4 -1.89 -18.47 -12.11
N GLU A 5 -0.83 -19.25 -12.38
CA GLU A 5 0.55 -18.76 -12.48
C GLU A 5 0.75 -17.90 -13.74
N ASP A 6 0.15 -18.30 -14.87
CA ASP A 6 0.20 -17.53 -16.12
C ASP A 6 -0.41 -16.12 -15.91
N TYR A 7 -1.54 -16.04 -15.20
CA TYR A 7 -2.17 -14.75 -14.89
C TYR A 7 -1.32 -13.88 -13.97
N LEU A 8 -0.70 -14.45 -12.93
CA LEU A 8 0.18 -13.72 -12.02
C LEU A 8 1.38 -13.14 -12.78
N ASN A 9 1.99 -13.93 -13.65
CA ASN A 9 3.10 -13.48 -14.49
C ASN A 9 2.68 -12.33 -15.40
N ILE A 10 1.51 -12.43 -16.04
CA ILE A 10 0.96 -11.36 -16.89
C ILE A 10 0.74 -10.08 -16.08
N PHE A 11 0.15 -10.15 -14.89
CA PHE A 11 -0.04 -8.97 -14.03
C PHE A 11 1.29 -8.35 -13.59
N HIS A 12 2.30 -9.16 -13.28
CA HIS A 12 3.64 -8.66 -12.97
C HIS A 12 4.27 -7.94 -14.16
N GLU A 13 4.15 -8.48 -15.36
CA GLU A 13 4.67 -7.85 -16.58
C GLU A 13 3.94 -6.54 -16.89
N ILE A 14 2.61 -6.50 -16.77
CA ILE A 14 1.81 -5.28 -16.95
C ILE A 14 2.22 -4.23 -15.93
N LYS A 15 2.32 -4.59 -14.64
CA LYS A 15 2.74 -3.68 -13.57
C LYS A 15 4.13 -3.10 -13.83
N ASN A 16 5.08 -3.94 -14.24
CA ASN A 16 6.43 -3.51 -14.59
C ASN A 16 6.42 -2.53 -15.78
N SER A 17 5.62 -2.82 -16.80
CA SER A 17 5.48 -1.95 -17.98
C SER A 17 4.89 -0.59 -17.61
N ILE A 18 3.82 -0.55 -16.82
CA ILE A 18 3.22 0.70 -16.34
C ILE A 18 4.21 1.48 -15.47
N THR A 19 4.96 0.81 -14.61
CA THR A 19 5.99 1.45 -13.76
C THR A 19 7.08 2.08 -14.63
N LEU A 20 7.53 1.38 -15.65
CA LEU A 20 8.54 1.90 -16.58
C LEU A 20 8.03 3.13 -17.36
N ILE A 21 6.80 3.08 -17.86
CA ILE A 21 6.17 4.22 -18.55
C ILE A 21 6.07 5.42 -17.61
N SER A 22 5.54 5.21 -16.39
CA SER A 22 5.40 6.26 -15.38
C SER A 22 6.75 6.91 -15.05
N SER A 23 7.78 6.09 -14.79
CA SER A 23 9.13 6.58 -14.49
C SER A 23 9.75 7.34 -15.65
N SER A 24 9.51 6.88 -16.88
CA SER A 24 10.01 7.56 -18.10
C SER A 24 9.36 8.93 -18.26
N LEU A 25 8.05 9.05 -18.05
CA LEU A 25 7.34 10.32 -18.12
C LEU A 25 7.77 11.29 -17.02
N GLN A 26 7.93 10.80 -15.79
CA GLN A 26 8.47 11.60 -14.69
C GLN A 26 9.90 12.12 -15.00
N LEU A 27 10.72 11.31 -15.67
CA LEU A 27 12.05 11.72 -16.09
C LEU A 27 11.98 12.78 -17.20
N VAL A 28 11.03 12.67 -18.12
CA VAL A 28 10.77 13.71 -19.14
C VAL A 28 10.38 15.02 -18.48
N GLU A 29 9.40 14.98 -17.57
CA GLU A 29 8.96 16.17 -16.82
C GLU A 29 10.09 16.80 -16.00
N LYS A 30 10.94 15.99 -15.36
CA LYS A 30 12.11 16.48 -14.62
C LYS A 30 13.14 17.16 -15.51
N LYS A 31 13.34 16.65 -16.75
CA LYS A 31 14.32 17.22 -17.71
C LYS A 31 13.75 18.37 -18.53
N HIS A 32 12.46 18.38 -18.74
CA HIS A 32 11.69 19.29 -19.56
C HIS A 32 10.46 19.77 -18.79
N PRO A 33 10.61 20.65 -17.78
CA PRO A 33 9.48 21.12 -16.95
C PRO A 33 8.34 21.73 -17.76
N GLU A 34 8.66 22.27 -18.94
CA GLU A 34 7.68 22.87 -19.86
C GLU A 34 6.61 21.88 -20.36
N VAL A 35 6.85 20.57 -20.26
CA VAL A 35 5.84 19.57 -20.68
C VAL A 35 4.61 19.58 -19.75
N SER A 36 4.75 20.06 -18.53
CA SER A 36 3.61 20.18 -17.59
C SER A 36 2.53 21.11 -18.12
N ASP A 37 2.88 22.06 -19.00
CA ASP A 37 1.97 23.02 -19.63
C ASP A 37 1.32 22.45 -20.90
N PHE A 38 1.74 21.27 -21.36
CA PHE A 38 1.16 20.66 -22.54
C PHE A 38 -0.27 20.18 -22.28
N ALA A 39 -1.14 20.43 -23.26
CA ALA A 39 -2.49 19.89 -23.21
C ALA A 39 -2.45 18.37 -22.99
N TYR A 40 -3.29 17.86 -22.09
CA TYR A 40 -3.41 16.44 -21.73
C TYR A 40 -2.24 15.85 -20.94
N TRP A 41 -1.18 16.58 -20.58
CA TRP A 41 -0.08 16.02 -19.78
C TRP A 41 -0.55 15.56 -18.41
N ALA A 42 -1.23 16.44 -17.68
CA ALA A 42 -1.78 16.12 -16.36
C ALA A 42 -2.78 14.96 -16.41
N GLU A 43 -3.64 14.93 -17.44
CA GLU A 43 -4.58 13.85 -17.66
C GLU A 43 -3.86 12.52 -17.93
N THR A 44 -2.84 12.51 -18.78
CA THR A 44 -2.02 11.32 -19.08
C THR A 44 -1.36 10.78 -17.82
N MET A 45 -0.77 11.63 -16.98
CA MET A 45 -0.14 11.23 -15.72
C MET A 45 -1.16 10.66 -14.73
N SER A 46 -2.36 11.24 -14.68
CA SER A 46 -3.48 10.75 -13.88
C SER A 46 -3.94 9.36 -14.35
N GLU A 47 -4.14 9.17 -15.65
CA GLU A 47 -4.57 7.90 -16.23
C GLU A 47 -3.55 6.77 -15.99
N ILE A 48 -2.25 7.04 -16.10
CA ILE A 48 -1.20 6.06 -15.80
C ILE A 48 -1.23 5.66 -14.32
N THR A 49 -1.49 6.62 -13.44
CA THR A 49 -1.63 6.35 -12.01
C THR A 49 -2.86 5.48 -11.73
N SER A 50 -3.98 5.78 -12.38
CA SER A 50 -5.23 5.00 -12.30
C SER A 50 -5.03 3.57 -12.81
N LEU A 51 -4.38 3.38 -13.95
CA LEU A 51 -4.04 2.06 -14.50
C LEU A 51 -3.17 1.24 -13.53
N ARG A 52 -2.16 1.86 -12.93
CA ARG A 52 -1.29 1.21 -11.94
C ARG A 52 -2.10 0.72 -10.73
N ASN A 53 -3.02 1.54 -10.24
CA ASN A 53 -3.88 1.19 -9.12
C ASN A 53 -4.81 0.03 -9.48
N MET A 54 -5.49 0.08 -10.64
CA MET A 54 -6.35 -1.00 -11.13
C MET A 54 -5.60 -2.34 -11.23
N VAL A 55 -4.40 -2.35 -11.81
CA VAL A 55 -3.60 -3.58 -11.93
C VAL A 55 -3.19 -4.10 -10.56
N THR A 56 -2.89 -3.22 -9.63
CA THR A 56 -2.55 -3.60 -8.25
C THR A 56 -3.76 -4.21 -7.53
N GLU A 57 -4.94 -3.61 -7.67
CA GLU A 57 -6.20 -4.13 -7.10
C GLU A 57 -6.56 -5.49 -7.69
N LEU A 58 -6.50 -5.65 -9.01
CA LEU A 58 -6.78 -6.92 -9.69
C LEU A 58 -5.81 -8.02 -9.27
N SER A 59 -4.53 -7.69 -9.11
CA SER A 59 -3.52 -8.62 -8.60
C SER A 59 -3.83 -9.04 -7.16
N SER A 60 -4.21 -8.10 -6.30
CA SER A 60 -4.55 -8.37 -4.90
C SER A 60 -5.82 -9.20 -4.75
N ALA A 61 -6.88 -8.89 -5.51
CA ALA A 61 -8.14 -9.64 -5.48
C ALA A 61 -7.97 -11.11 -5.90
N ARG A 62 -7.00 -11.43 -6.76
CA ARG A 62 -6.69 -12.81 -7.16
C ARG A 62 -5.74 -13.52 -6.19
N LEU A 63 -4.83 -12.80 -5.54
CA LEU A 63 -3.97 -13.36 -4.50
C LEU A 63 -4.77 -13.86 -3.30
N CYS A 64 -5.95 -13.29 -3.04
CA CYS A 64 -6.86 -13.79 -1.99
C CYS A 64 -7.33 -15.24 -2.21
N ASN A 65 -7.18 -15.81 -3.41
CA ASN A 65 -7.48 -17.22 -3.67
C ASN A 65 -6.34 -18.18 -3.28
N HIS A 66 -5.15 -17.69 -2.94
CA HIS A 66 -3.99 -18.47 -2.52
C HIS A 66 -3.27 -17.74 -1.38
N LEU A 67 -3.90 -17.71 -0.20
CA LEU A 67 -3.28 -17.15 1.01
C LEU A 67 -2.04 -17.96 1.38
N ASN A 68 -0.92 -17.29 1.56
CA ASN A 68 0.30 -17.86 2.13
C ASN A 68 0.28 -17.64 3.65
N LEU A 69 -0.60 -18.37 4.34
CA LEU A 69 -0.73 -18.24 5.78
C LEU A 69 0.55 -18.66 6.49
N ARG A 70 0.99 -17.85 7.43
CA ARG A 70 2.12 -18.11 8.33
C ARG A 70 1.68 -17.84 9.76
N HIS A 71 2.13 -18.67 10.67
CA HIS A 71 2.00 -18.45 12.09
C HIS A 71 2.98 -17.35 12.51
N VAL A 72 2.45 -16.25 13.02
CA VAL A 72 3.21 -15.01 13.24
C VAL A 72 2.91 -14.48 14.63
N ASP A 73 3.95 -14.13 15.38
CA ASP A 73 3.82 -13.25 16.53
C ASP A 73 3.41 -11.86 16.04
N LEU A 74 2.23 -11.43 16.45
CA LEU A 74 1.65 -10.19 15.92
C LEU A 74 2.37 -8.95 16.44
N TYR A 75 2.96 -9.02 17.64
CA TYR A 75 3.74 -7.92 18.19
C TYR A 75 5.01 -7.70 17.36
N ASP A 76 5.80 -8.75 17.15
CA ASP A 76 7.03 -8.69 16.35
C ASP A 76 6.74 -8.24 14.91
N TYR A 77 5.64 -8.75 14.35
CA TYR A 77 5.22 -8.36 13.02
C TYR A 77 4.87 -6.87 12.89
N MET A 78 4.21 -6.30 13.89
CA MET A 78 3.87 -4.88 13.89
C MET A 78 5.10 -3.97 14.08
N GLU A 79 6.11 -4.43 14.83
CA GLU A 79 7.42 -3.77 14.93
C GLU A 79 8.13 -3.73 13.56
N ASP A 80 8.17 -4.86 12.84
CA ASP A 80 8.75 -4.93 11.48
C ASP A 80 8.02 -4.01 10.48
N ILE A 81 6.71 -3.91 10.62
CA ILE A 81 5.88 -2.99 9.81
C ILE A 81 6.19 -1.54 10.14
N HIS A 82 6.35 -1.20 11.42
CA HIS A 82 6.68 0.16 11.84
C HIS A 82 7.92 0.69 11.13
N ASP A 83 8.98 -0.10 11.07
CA ASP A 83 10.22 0.27 10.38
C ASP A 83 10.01 0.49 8.88
N SER A 84 9.19 -0.38 8.28
CA SER A 84 8.82 -0.27 6.87
C SER A 84 7.97 0.97 6.56
N ILE A 85 7.07 1.35 7.46
CA ILE A 85 6.18 2.51 7.32
C ILE A 85 6.95 3.80 7.56
N SER A 86 7.86 3.81 8.54
CA SER A 86 8.70 4.96 8.86
C SER A 86 9.55 5.41 7.66
N ALA A 87 9.90 4.48 6.77
CA ALA A 87 10.58 4.79 5.52
C ALA A 87 9.69 5.52 4.47
N PHE A 88 8.37 5.46 4.63
CA PHE A 88 7.39 6.18 3.79
C PHE A 88 7.03 7.57 4.35
N ALA A 89 7.42 7.86 5.59
CA ALA A 89 7.08 9.12 6.24
C ALA A 89 7.74 10.29 5.48
N ALA A 90 6.93 11.08 4.78
CA ALA A 90 7.31 12.43 4.41
C ALA A 90 7.53 13.23 5.70
N LEU A 91 8.32 14.30 5.64
CA LEU A 91 8.72 15.09 6.81
C LEU A 91 7.55 15.54 7.71
N ASP A 92 6.33 15.62 7.16
CA ASP A 92 5.13 16.13 7.84
C ASP A 92 4.05 15.04 8.08
N PHE A 93 4.36 13.77 7.84
CA PHE A 93 3.43 12.66 8.04
C PHE A 93 4.01 11.66 9.03
N HIS A 94 3.29 11.39 10.10
CA HIS A 94 3.70 10.50 11.19
C HIS A 94 2.74 9.33 11.33
N CYS A 95 3.26 8.15 11.55
CA CYS A 95 2.47 6.97 11.89
C CYS A 95 2.89 6.46 13.27
N ASN A 96 1.92 6.40 14.20
CA ASN A 96 2.13 5.83 15.53
C ASN A 96 1.44 4.47 15.58
N ILE A 97 2.19 3.43 15.93
CA ILE A 97 1.65 2.09 16.19
C ILE A 97 1.52 1.90 17.70
N ILE A 98 0.35 1.52 18.15
CA ILE A 98 0.02 1.26 19.56
C ILE A 98 -0.48 -0.18 19.64
N THR A 99 0.28 -1.05 20.29
CA THR A 99 -0.04 -2.47 20.49
C THR A 99 -0.36 -2.74 21.96
N GLU A 100 -1.28 -3.65 22.21
CA GLU A 100 -1.47 -4.23 23.56
C GLU A 100 -0.32 -5.18 23.91
N GLU A 101 -0.04 -5.35 25.23
CA GLU A 101 1.12 -6.10 25.69
C GLU A 101 1.04 -7.62 25.44
N ASN A 102 -0.14 -8.19 25.23
CA ASN A 102 -0.32 -9.64 25.08
C ASN A 102 -1.13 -9.95 23.81
N LEU A 103 -0.59 -9.61 22.66
CA LEU A 103 -1.19 -9.99 21.39
C LEU A 103 -0.98 -11.49 21.12
N PRO A 104 -1.98 -12.20 20.55
CA PRO A 104 -1.84 -13.60 20.22
C PRO A 104 -0.96 -13.82 18.98
N GLU A 105 -0.36 -14.99 18.89
CA GLU A 105 0.14 -15.50 17.61
C GLU A 105 -1.06 -15.87 16.73
N ILE A 106 -1.01 -15.50 15.44
CA ILE A 106 -2.11 -15.70 14.50
C ILE A 106 -1.60 -16.19 13.14
N ASP A 107 -2.47 -16.90 12.42
CA ASP A 107 -2.20 -17.32 11.06
C ASP A 107 -2.65 -16.24 10.07
N ILE A 108 -1.69 -15.55 9.48
CA ILE A 108 -1.92 -14.47 8.50
C ILE A 108 -1.08 -14.68 7.24
N ASP A 109 -1.46 -14.00 6.17
CA ASP A 109 -0.55 -13.72 5.07
C ASP A 109 0.14 -12.38 5.33
N PRO A 110 1.43 -12.37 5.73
CA PRO A 110 2.12 -11.15 6.13
C PRO A 110 2.22 -10.12 5.01
N GLN A 111 2.32 -10.58 3.75
CA GLN A 111 2.44 -9.68 2.60
C GLN A 111 1.12 -8.97 2.31
N LEU A 112 0.01 -9.71 2.36
CA LEU A 112 -1.33 -9.14 2.13
C LEU A 112 -1.74 -8.19 3.27
N LEU A 113 -1.45 -8.54 4.52
CA LEU A 113 -1.73 -7.64 5.64
C LEU A 113 -0.91 -6.35 5.55
N LYS A 114 0.39 -6.46 5.24
CA LYS A 114 1.24 -5.29 5.00
C LYS A 114 0.69 -4.41 3.88
N GLN A 115 0.27 -5.00 2.77
CA GLN A 115 -0.32 -4.26 1.65
C GLN A 115 -1.62 -3.55 2.04
N ALA A 116 -2.49 -4.21 2.81
CA ALA A 116 -3.72 -3.62 3.31
C ALA A 116 -3.43 -2.40 4.21
N LEU A 117 -2.49 -2.52 5.13
CA LEU A 117 -2.09 -1.41 6.02
C LEU A 117 -1.49 -0.24 5.23
N ILE A 118 -0.61 -0.51 4.25
CA ILE A 118 -0.05 0.54 3.39
C ILE A 118 -1.14 1.25 2.59
N ASN A 119 -2.15 0.53 2.10
CA ASN A 119 -3.27 1.14 1.38
C ASN A 119 -4.10 2.04 2.29
N LEU A 120 -4.40 1.60 3.52
CA LEU A 120 -5.11 2.42 4.51
C LEU A 120 -4.31 3.68 4.88
N LEU A 121 -3.00 3.56 5.06
CA LEU A 121 -2.12 4.70 5.34
C LEU A 121 -2.06 5.70 4.19
N LYS A 122 -2.06 5.22 2.95
CA LYS A 122 -2.12 6.11 1.77
C LYS A 122 -3.44 6.87 1.71
N ASN A 123 -4.56 6.19 1.96
CA ASN A 123 -5.87 6.84 2.01
C ASN A 123 -5.91 7.90 3.11
N ALA A 124 -5.41 7.58 4.30
CA ALA A 124 -5.29 8.53 5.40
C ALA A 124 -4.40 9.74 5.04
N TYR A 125 -3.25 9.49 4.41
CA TYR A 125 -2.34 10.55 3.95
C TYR A 125 -3.00 11.50 2.95
N GLU A 126 -3.77 10.95 2.01
CA GLU A 126 -4.52 11.73 1.02
C GLU A 126 -5.65 12.52 1.68
N ALA A 127 -6.38 11.91 2.62
CA ALA A 127 -7.48 12.56 3.35
C ALA A 127 -7.01 13.70 4.27
N MET A 128 -5.77 13.67 4.74
CA MET A 128 -5.14 14.70 5.58
C MET A 128 -4.32 15.72 4.80
N ASP A 129 -4.56 15.92 3.51
CA ASP A 129 -3.80 16.85 2.67
C ASP A 129 -2.27 16.66 2.74
N LYS A 130 -1.84 15.39 2.82
CA LYS A 130 -0.44 14.94 2.82
C LYS A 130 0.38 15.33 4.05
N SER A 131 -0.27 15.66 5.15
CA SER A 131 0.39 15.96 6.43
C SER A 131 -0.46 15.48 7.61
N GLY A 132 0.16 15.25 8.76
CA GLY A 132 -0.56 14.89 9.98
C GLY A 132 -0.11 13.58 10.61
N THR A 133 -0.92 13.05 11.53
CA THR A 133 -0.61 11.83 12.28
C THR A 133 -1.70 10.79 12.09
N VAL A 134 -1.30 9.57 11.75
CA VAL A 134 -2.17 8.38 11.74
C VAL A 134 -1.83 7.51 12.93
N ILE A 135 -2.84 6.93 13.55
CA ILE A 135 -2.67 5.97 14.65
C ILE A 135 -3.15 4.61 14.17
N ILE A 136 -2.28 3.61 14.24
CA ILE A 136 -2.63 2.21 14.10
C ILE A 136 -2.70 1.61 15.50
N ARG A 137 -3.90 1.16 15.90
CA ARG A 137 -4.09 0.49 17.18
C ARG A 137 -4.35 -0.99 16.95
N VAL A 138 -3.60 -1.84 17.66
CA VAL A 138 -3.76 -3.30 17.62
C VAL A 138 -4.16 -3.78 19.00
N SER A 139 -5.30 -4.46 19.07
CA SER A 139 -5.85 -5.03 20.30
C SER A 139 -6.41 -6.42 20.06
N SER A 140 -6.61 -7.18 21.12
CA SER A 140 -7.21 -8.51 21.06
C SER A 140 -8.33 -8.62 22.10
N GLU A 141 -9.51 -9.03 21.64
CA GLU A 141 -10.66 -9.29 22.49
C GLU A 141 -11.44 -10.51 22.00
N ASN A 142 -11.78 -11.47 22.91
CA ASN A 142 -12.59 -12.66 22.61
C ASN A 142 -12.09 -13.46 21.39
N ASP A 143 -10.81 -13.76 21.33
CA ASP A 143 -10.14 -14.48 20.22
C ASP A 143 -10.20 -13.73 18.86
N VAL A 144 -10.51 -12.45 18.87
CA VAL A 144 -10.50 -11.58 17.69
C VAL A 144 -9.41 -10.54 17.83
N VAL A 145 -8.58 -10.40 16.82
CA VAL A 145 -7.62 -9.30 16.69
C VAL A 145 -8.27 -8.16 15.93
N LEU A 146 -8.22 -6.97 16.52
CA LEU A 146 -8.67 -5.73 15.89
C LEU A 146 -7.47 -4.86 15.55
N ILE A 147 -7.34 -4.50 14.27
CA ILE A 147 -6.38 -3.50 13.80
C ILE A 147 -7.17 -2.28 13.32
N ALA A 148 -7.11 -1.20 14.08
CA ALA A 148 -7.82 0.04 13.79
C ALA A 148 -6.81 1.09 13.26
N VAL A 149 -7.12 1.65 12.10
CA VAL A 149 -6.36 2.79 11.53
C VAL A 149 -7.21 4.04 11.68
N THR A 150 -6.70 5.03 12.37
CA THR A 150 -7.39 6.28 12.65
C THR A 150 -6.59 7.44 12.09
N ASP A 151 -7.22 8.24 11.25
CA ASP A 151 -6.73 9.52 10.76
C ASP A 151 -7.64 10.65 11.27
N TYR A 152 -7.21 11.88 11.05
CA TYR A 152 -7.93 13.10 11.41
C TYR A 152 -8.20 13.97 10.19
N GLY A 153 -8.27 13.35 9.00
CA GLY A 153 -8.72 13.98 7.77
C GLY A 153 -10.22 14.26 7.81
N GLY A 154 -10.64 15.35 7.22
CA GLY A 154 -12.03 15.79 7.16
C GLY A 154 -12.78 15.23 5.96
#